data_d03081b0defbff35b4da63b52afba642
#
_entry.id   d03081b0defbff35b4da63b52afba642
#
_cell.length_a   1.000
_cell.length_b   1.000
_cell.length_c   1.000
_cell.angle_alpha   90.00
_cell.angle_beta   90.00
_cell.angle_gamma   90.00
#
_symmetry.space_group_name_H-M   'P 1'
#
loop_
_entity.id
_entity.type
_entity.pdbx_description
1 polymer ?
#
loop_
_entity_poly.entity_id
_entity_poly.type
_entity_poly.pdbx_seq_one_letter_code
_entity_poly.pdbx_strand_id
1 'polypeptide(L)'
;MKIDDLIAEKRQDPEFDQTYKEAGEKLATAVALYHARENAGLTQAELAERAHTTQATIAKIERGDNVSFEKLQAIAHALGKTLTVSFV
;
A
#
# COMPACT_ATOMS: atom_id res chain seq x y z
N MET A 1 -28.84 -10.36 -3.65
CA MET A 1 -27.71 -10.68 -2.73
C MET A 1 -26.85 -9.45 -2.57
N LYS A 2 -26.50 -9.11 -1.36
CA LYS A 2 -25.60 -7.98 -1.10
C LYS A 2 -24.15 -8.42 -1.33
N ILE A 3 -23.32 -7.48 -1.75
CA ILE A 3 -21.89 -7.74 -1.98
C ILE A 3 -21.19 -8.28 -0.72
N ASP A 4 -21.54 -7.76 0.47
CA ASP A 4 -20.97 -8.23 1.74
C ASP A 4 -21.30 -9.69 2.01
N ASP A 5 -22.52 -10.14 1.70
CA ASP A 5 -22.94 -11.53 1.87
C ASP A 5 -22.17 -12.44 0.91
N LEU A 6 -21.96 -11.97 -0.33
CA LEU A 6 -21.20 -12.72 -1.34
C LEU A 6 -19.74 -12.90 -0.91
N ILE A 7 -19.11 -11.85 -0.40
CA ILE A 7 -17.73 -11.88 0.09
C ILE A 7 -17.61 -12.82 1.29
N ALA A 8 -18.54 -12.75 2.24
CA ALA A 8 -18.53 -13.62 3.42
C ALA A 8 -18.66 -15.09 3.03
N GLU A 9 -19.52 -15.39 2.05
CA GLU A 9 -19.70 -16.75 1.54
C GLU A 9 -18.42 -17.27 0.86
N LYS A 10 -17.79 -16.44 0.01
CA LYS A 10 -16.55 -16.80 -0.68
C LYS A 10 -15.37 -16.97 0.27
N ARG A 11 -15.34 -16.22 1.37
CA ARG A 11 -14.26 -16.31 2.35
C ARG A 11 -14.26 -17.61 3.14
N GLN A 12 -15.26 -18.44 3.00
CA GLN A 12 -15.27 -19.80 3.54
C GLN A 12 -14.35 -20.73 2.73
N ASP A 13 -14.00 -20.35 1.49
CA ASP A 13 -13.01 -21.04 0.69
C ASP A 13 -11.62 -20.55 1.13
N PRO A 14 -10.73 -21.43 1.65
CA PRO A 14 -9.42 -21.01 2.15
C PRO A 14 -8.56 -20.27 1.11
N GLU A 15 -8.62 -20.71 -0.14
CA GLU A 15 -7.84 -20.10 -1.22
C GLU A 15 -8.33 -18.68 -1.53
N PHE A 16 -9.65 -18.50 -1.60
CA PHE A 16 -10.24 -17.18 -1.81
C PHE A 16 -9.95 -16.25 -0.63
N ASP A 17 -10.06 -16.74 0.60
CA ASP A 17 -9.80 -15.93 1.79
C ASP A 17 -8.35 -15.43 1.84
N GLN A 18 -7.40 -16.27 1.46
CA GLN A 18 -5.99 -15.88 1.36
C GLN A 18 -5.80 -14.76 0.34
N THR A 19 -6.37 -14.90 -0.85
CA THR A 19 -6.29 -13.90 -1.92
C THR A 19 -6.93 -12.58 -1.49
N TYR A 20 -8.08 -12.65 -0.82
CA TYR A 20 -8.80 -11.48 -0.32
C TYR A 20 -7.96 -10.71 0.71
N LYS A 21 -7.34 -11.44 1.64
CA LYS A 21 -6.48 -10.82 2.67
C LYS A 21 -5.26 -10.13 2.05
N GLU A 22 -4.60 -10.79 1.09
CA GLU A 22 -3.45 -10.21 0.40
C GLU A 22 -3.81 -8.94 -0.36
N ALA A 23 -4.94 -8.94 -1.06
CA ALA A 23 -5.43 -7.77 -1.76
C ALA A 23 -5.73 -6.62 -0.79
N GLY A 24 -6.32 -6.92 0.37
CA GLY A 24 -6.62 -5.93 1.40
C GLY A 24 -5.35 -5.32 1.99
N GLU A 25 -4.33 -6.13 2.24
CA GLU A 25 -3.04 -5.67 2.75
C GLU A 25 -2.34 -4.74 1.77
N LYS A 26 -2.32 -5.08 0.48
CA LYS A 26 -1.76 -4.25 -0.56
C LYS A 26 -2.50 -2.92 -0.68
N LEU A 27 -3.82 -2.96 -0.62
CA LEU A 27 -4.64 -1.76 -0.68
C LEU A 27 -4.39 -0.85 0.53
N ALA A 28 -4.24 -1.43 1.73
CA ALA A 28 -3.96 -0.66 2.93
C ALA A 28 -2.62 0.08 2.82
N THR A 29 -1.60 -0.56 2.27
CA THR A 29 -0.30 0.06 2.03
C THR A 29 -0.42 1.20 1.01
N ALA A 30 -1.14 0.95 -0.09
CA ALA A 30 -1.34 1.95 -1.15
C ALA A 30 -2.04 3.20 -0.61
N VAL A 31 -3.10 3.02 0.17
CA VAL A 31 -3.88 4.12 0.75
C VAL A 31 -3.04 4.88 1.77
N ALA A 32 -2.28 4.17 2.62
CA ALA A 32 -1.43 4.79 3.62
C ALA A 32 -0.35 5.68 2.96
N LEU A 33 0.27 5.20 1.90
CA LEU A 33 1.27 5.98 1.17
C LEU A 33 0.63 7.20 0.50
N TYR A 34 -0.49 7.02 -0.16
CA TYR A 34 -1.21 8.11 -0.81
C TYR A 34 -1.52 9.24 0.19
N HIS A 35 -2.11 8.90 1.35
CA HIS A 35 -2.45 9.89 2.36
C HIS A 35 -1.22 10.56 2.95
N ALA A 36 -0.16 9.80 3.24
CA ALA A 36 1.08 10.37 3.77
C ALA A 36 1.70 11.36 2.78
N ARG A 37 1.70 11.03 1.50
CA ARG A 37 2.21 11.91 0.45
C ARG A 37 1.34 13.16 0.32
N GLU A 38 0.02 13.02 0.26
CA GLU A 38 -0.91 14.15 0.15
C GLU A 38 -0.77 15.08 1.36
N ASN A 39 -0.69 14.52 2.56
CA ASN A 39 -0.54 15.30 3.78
C ASN A 39 0.79 16.06 3.83
N ALA A 40 1.82 15.54 3.17
CA ALA A 40 3.11 16.21 3.05
C ALA A 40 3.12 17.28 1.94
N GLY A 41 2.05 17.37 1.14
CA GLY A 41 1.96 18.32 0.04
C GLY A 41 2.85 17.99 -1.13
N LEU A 42 3.18 16.72 -1.34
CA LEU A 42 4.11 16.27 -2.38
C LEU A 42 3.37 15.61 -3.54
N THR A 43 3.87 15.86 -4.77
CA THR A 43 3.47 15.05 -5.92
C THR A 43 4.21 13.72 -5.88
N GLN A 44 3.75 12.77 -6.71
CA GLN A 44 4.45 11.49 -6.86
C GLN A 44 5.90 11.71 -7.31
N ALA A 45 6.13 12.63 -8.24
CA ALA A 45 7.46 12.94 -8.75
C ALA A 45 8.36 13.54 -7.66
N GLU A 46 7.83 14.44 -6.85
CA GLU A 46 8.59 15.06 -5.75
C GLU A 46 8.97 14.03 -4.69
N LEU A 47 8.05 13.15 -4.32
CA LEU A 47 8.34 12.10 -3.37
C LEU A 47 9.39 11.13 -3.93
N ALA A 48 9.26 10.76 -5.20
CA ALA A 48 10.22 9.88 -5.86
C ALA A 48 11.64 10.46 -5.81
N GLU A 49 11.77 11.75 -6.10
CA GLU A 49 13.05 12.43 -6.05
C GLU A 49 13.65 12.38 -4.64
N ARG A 50 12.86 12.66 -3.60
CA ARG A 50 13.32 12.62 -2.21
C ARG A 50 13.70 11.22 -1.75
N ALA A 51 13.01 10.21 -2.25
CA ALA A 51 13.24 8.81 -1.88
C ALA A 51 14.28 8.12 -2.78
N HIS A 52 14.87 8.86 -3.71
CA HIS A 52 15.83 8.32 -4.68
C HIS A 52 15.27 7.16 -5.49
N THR A 53 14.05 7.31 -5.95
CA THR A 53 13.36 6.34 -6.79
C THR A 53 12.67 7.03 -7.96
N THR A 54 11.83 6.33 -8.70
CA THR A 54 11.14 6.90 -9.85
C THR A 54 9.66 7.16 -9.55
N GLN A 55 9.06 8.12 -10.26
CA GLN A 55 7.63 8.37 -10.17
C GLN A 55 6.84 7.11 -10.47
N ALA A 56 7.28 6.32 -11.46
CA ALA A 56 6.62 5.07 -11.83
C ALA A 56 6.54 4.10 -10.63
N THR A 57 7.60 4.04 -9.82
CA THR A 57 7.62 3.20 -8.62
C THR A 57 6.58 3.68 -7.61
N ILE A 58 6.52 4.98 -7.33
CA ILE A 58 5.52 5.54 -6.41
C ILE A 58 4.10 5.27 -6.93
N ALA A 59 3.87 5.50 -8.22
CA ALA A 59 2.57 5.24 -8.83
C ALA A 59 2.14 3.79 -8.72
N LYS A 60 3.06 2.85 -8.93
CA LYS A 60 2.78 1.41 -8.79
C LYS A 60 2.38 1.04 -7.38
N ILE A 61 3.08 1.56 -6.38
CA ILE A 61 2.75 1.28 -4.97
C ILE A 61 1.36 1.84 -4.64
N GLU A 62 1.05 3.04 -5.10
CA GLU A 62 -0.26 3.66 -4.85
C GLU A 62 -1.41 2.95 -5.60
N ARG A 63 -1.10 2.11 -6.59
CA ARG A 63 -2.08 1.24 -7.25
C ARG A 63 -2.22 -0.12 -6.57
N GLY A 64 -1.42 -0.39 -5.54
CA GLY A 64 -1.47 -1.67 -4.83
C GLY A 64 -0.48 -2.70 -5.33
N ASP A 65 0.48 -2.34 -6.17
CA ASP A 65 1.52 -3.26 -6.62
C ASP A 65 2.51 -3.56 -5.49
N ASN A 66 3.23 -4.66 -5.62
CA ASN A 66 4.21 -5.08 -4.62
C ASN A 66 5.37 -4.08 -4.53
N VAL A 67 5.87 -3.92 -3.32
CA VAL A 67 7.04 -3.09 -3.03
C VAL A 67 7.91 -3.82 -2.01
N SER A 68 9.22 -3.72 -2.14
CA SER A 68 10.13 -4.29 -1.16
C SER A 68 10.05 -3.50 0.15
N PHE A 69 10.32 -4.18 1.26
CA PHE A 69 10.37 -3.54 2.57
C PHE A 69 11.42 -2.42 2.61
N GLU A 70 12.58 -2.68 2.03
CA GLU A 70 13.67 -1.70 1.96
C GLU A 70 13.25 -0.43 1.22
N LYS A 71 12.58 -0.59 0.08
CA LYS A 71 12.07 0.54 -0.71
C LYS A 71 11.04 1.33 0.09
N LEU A 72 10.13 0.63 0.76
CA LEU A 72 9.09 1.28 1.56
C LEU A 72 9.69 2.05 2.74
N GLN A 73 10.75 1.53 3.37
CA GLN A 73 11.48 2.27 4.41
C GLN A 73 12.08 3.56 3.87
N ALA A 74 12.71 3.51 2.70
CA ALA A 74 13.30 4.70 2.08
C ALA A 74 12.23 5.77 1.80
N ILE A 75 11.07 5.34 1.33
CA ILE A 75 9.95 6.26 1.06
C ILE A 75 9.43 6.87 2.36
N ALA A 76 9.27 6.07 3.41
CA ALA A 76 8.84 6.58 4.72
C ALA A 76 9.80 7.63 5.25
N HIS A 77 11.10 7.38 5.18
CA HIS A 77 12.12 8.32 5.62
C HIS A 77 12.08 9.62 4.79
N ALA A 78 11.82 9.52 3.48
CA ALA A 78 11.68 10.69 2.62
C ALA A 78 10.49 11.56 3.02
N LEU A 79 9.49 10.97 3.66
CA LEU A 79 8.32 11.67 4.19
C LEU A 79 8.53 12.18 5.63
N GLY A 80 9.72 11.97 6.20
CA GLY A 80 10.00 12.31 7.59
C GLY A 80 9.30 11.40 8.59
N LYS A 81 8.95 10.19 8.16
CA LYS A 81 8.20 9.23 8.98
C LYS A 81 8.98 7.94 9.16
N THR A 82 8.54 7.12 10.09
CA THR A 82 9.10 5.79 10.36
C THR A 82 8.11 4.73 9.92
N LEU A 83 8.60 3.74 9.17
CA LEU A 83 7.79 2.59 8.80
C LEU A 83 7.61 1.69 10.01
N THR A 84 6.36 1.37 10.34
CA THR A 84 6.03 0.45 11.42
C THR A 84 5.43 -0.82 10.82
N VAL A 85 5.89 -1.98 11.29
CA VAL A 85 5.37 -3.29 10.89
C VAL A 85 4.84 -4.00 12.12
N SER A 86 3.65 -4.58 12.00
CA SER A 86 3.07 -5.36 13.10
C SER A 86 2.43 -6.63 12.56
N PHE A 87 2.46 -7.66 13.39
CA PHE A 87 1.77 -8.92 13.11
C PHE A 87 0.58 -9.01 14.09
N VAL A 88 -0.60 -9.15 13.52
CA VAL A 88 -1.85 -9.23 14.27
C VAL A 88 -2.63 -10.51 13.97
#